data_3d6bf54331c4e484aa5e82af8547181d
#
_entry.id   3d6bf54331c4e484aa5e82af8547181d
#
_cell.length_a   1.000
_cell.length_b   1.000
_cell.length_c   1.000
_cell.angle_alpha   90.00
_cell.angle_beta   90.00
_cell.angle_gamma   90.00
#
_symmetry.space_group_name_H-M   'P 1'
#
loop_
_entity.id
_entity.type
_entity.pdbx_description
1 polymer ?
#
loop_
_entity_poly.entity_id
_entity_poly.type
_entity_poly.pdbx_seq_one_letter_code
_entity_poly.pdbx_strand_id
1 'polypeptide(L)'
;MLKIEHLKKSYENFSLDCSLEVKRGHVTGLIGQNGAGKSTTFKAILGLISYEHGDITILGKPLAQFTAKDKQDLGVVLSDSGFSGYLTINDILPIMENLYKNFDKSFFLEQVEKFQLPCDKKIKDFSTGMKAKVKVLTAISHHAKLLILDEPTAGLDVIARDELLELLRDFMTKEEGNSILISSHISSDLESICDDLYMIHQGTIILHEDTDVLLSDYALLKVDDEAYAGLDKQYLLRSKKESYGYSCLTNQKQYYAENYPQIAIEKGTIDEVITMMIRGAA
;
A
#
# COMPACT_ATOMS: atom_id res chain seq x y z
N MET A 1 -14.67 4.48 -1.70
CA MET A 1 -14.03 5.47 -0.79
C MET A 1 -13.14 6.44 -1.54
N LEU A 2 -12.21 5.96 -2.34
CA LEU A 2 -11.34 6.74 -3.22
C LEU A 2 -11.40 6.15 -4.61
N LYS A 3 -11.50 6.99 -5.65
CA LYS A 3 -11.44 6.56 -7.04
C LYS A 3 -10.53 7.50 -7.82
N ILE A 4 -9.64 6.93 -8.58
CA ILE A 4 -8.74 7.62 -9.50
C ILE A 4 -8.99 7.04 -10.89
N GLU A 5 -9.30 7.90 -11.86
CA GLU A 5 -9.53 7.52 -13.24
C GLU A 5 -8.56 8.28 -14.15
N HIS A 6 -7.69 7.54 -14.85
CA HIS A 6 -6.75 8.06 -15.84
C HIS A 6 -5.90 9.24 -15.36
N LEU A 7 -5.40 9.16 -14.13
CA LEU A 7 -4.52 10.18 -13.55
C LEU A 7 -3.21 10.25 -14.32
N LYS A 8 -2.96 11.40 -14.98
CA LYS A 8 -1.72 11.65 -15.75
C LYS A 8 -0.92 12.77 -15.17
N LYS A 9 0.36 12.49 -14.92
CA LYS A 9 1.35 13.45 -14.50
C LYS A 9 2.69 13.19 -15.17
N SER A 10 3.20 14.18 -15.89
CA SER A 10 4.46 14.09 -16.61
C SER A 10 5.56 14.88 -15.89
N TYR A 11 6.74 14.31 -15.88
CA TYR A 11 8.01 14.92 -15.50
C TYR A 11 9.01 14.69 -16.64
N GLU A 12 10.16 15.33 -16.58
CA GLU A 12 11.19 15.22 -17.64
C GLU A 12 11.56 13.77 -17.99
N ASN A 13 11.71 12.91 -16.98
CA ASN A 13 12.15 11.51 -17.13
C ASN A 13 11.17 10.49 -16.57
N PHE A 14 9.93 10.89 -16.26
CA PHE A 14 8.93 9.99 -15.67
C PHE A 14 7.52 10.45 -16.04
N SER A 15 6.65 9.50 -16.35
CA SER A 15 5.23 9.76 -16.59
C SER A 15 4.39 8.80 -15.75
N LEU A 16 3.42 9.36 -15.02
CA LEU A 16 2.38 8.62 -14.33
C LEU A 16 1.14 8.55 -15.23
N ASP A 17 0.59 7.37 -15.42
CA ASP A 17 -0.74 7.12 -16.02
C ASP A 17 -1.37 5.95 -15.26
N CYS A 18 -2.20 6.26 -14.27
CA CYS A 18 -2.76 5.22 -13.41
C CYS A 18 -4.23 5.44 -13.08
N SER A 19 -4.92 4.32 -12.87
CA SER A 19 -6.27 4.27 -12.31
C SER A 19 -6.28 3.29 -11.16
N LEU A 20 -6.93 3.64 -10.05
CA LEU A 20 -7.13 2.75 -8.90
C LEU A 20 -8.39 3.13 -8.13
N GLU A 21 -8.92 2.17 -7.40
CA GLU A 21 -10.09 2.37 -6.54
C GLU A 21 -9.83 1.74 -5.16
N VAL A 22 -10.21 2.45 -4.11
CA VAL A 22 -10.31 1.92 -2.74
C VAL A 22 -11.79 1.76 -2.41
N LYS A 23 -12.24 0.54 -2.26
CA LYS A 23 -13.61 0.23 -1.87
C LYS A 23 -13.85 0.61 -0.41
N ARG A 24 -15.12 0.84 -0.05
CA ARG A 24 -15.48 1.09 1.35
C ARG A 24 -15.30 -0.19 2.17
N GLY A 25 -14.67 -0.07 3.34
CA GLY A 25 -14.39 -1.21 4.22
C GLY A 25 -13.18 -2.06 3.79
N HIS A 26 -12.37 -1.59 2.82
CA HIS A 26 -11.24 -2.33 2.28
C HIS A 26 -9.91 -1.66 2.61
N VAL A 27 -8.89 -2.49 2.73
CA VAL A 27 -7.48 -2.10 2.73
C VAL A 27 -6.91 -2.40 1.35
N THR A 28 -6.59 -1.36 0.59
CA THR A 28 -6.01 -1.47 -0.75
C THR A 28 -4.52 -1.14 -0.70
N GLY A 29 -3.70 -2.05 -1.19
CA GLY A 29 -2.25 -1.89 -1.26
C GLY A 29 -1.78 -1.35 -2.62
N LEU A 30 -0.82 -0.43 -2.61
CA LEU A 30 -0.11 0.00 -3.81
C LEU A 30 1.36 -0.43 -3.72
N ILE A 31 1.71 -1.51 -4.42
CA ILE A 31 3.05 -2.09 -4.41
C ILE A 31 3.83 -1.69 -5.67
N GLY A 32 5.12 -1.48 -5.51
CA GLY A 32 6.02 -1.16 -6.63
C GLY A 32 7.40 -0.75 -6.16
N GLN A 33 8.37 -0.84 -7.04
CA GLN A 33 9.76 -0.44 -6.77
C GLN A 33 9.87 1.06 -6.44
N ASN A 34 11.00 1.45 -5.85
CA ASN A 34 11.30 2.87 -5.65
C ASN A 34 11.34 3.59 -7.01
N GLY A 35 10.68 4.75 -7.08
CA GLY A 35 10.52 5.50 -8.34
C GLY A 35 9.39 5.02 -9.25
N ALA A 36 8.65 3.96 -8.91
CA ALA A 36 7.55 3.45 -9.73
C ALA A 36 6.34 4.40 -9.86
N GLY A 37 6.23 5.42 -8.96
CA GLY A 37 5.14 6.40 -9.00
C GLY A 37 4.24 6.41 -7.77
N LYS A 38 4.46 5.55 -6.76
CA LYS A 38 3.63 5.46 -5.54
C LYS A 38 3.42 6.81 -4.87
N SER A 39 4.50 7.46 -4.41
CA SER A 39 4.42 8.76 -3.71
C SER A 39 3.89 9.88 -4.61
N THR A 40 4.11 9.82 -5.94
CA THR A 40 3.51 10.76 -6.89
C THR A 40 2.00 10.61 -6.92
N THR A 41 1.49 9.38 -6.97
CA THR A 41 0.06 9.07 -6.88
C THR A 41 -0.54 9.61 -5.59
N PHE A 42 0.09 9.35 -4.44
CA PHE A 42 -0.36 9.83 -3.13
C PHE A 42 -0.39 11.36 -3.05
N LYS A 43 0.66 12.03 -3.54
CA LYS A 43 0.70 13.50 -3.58
C LYS A 43 -0.37 14.10 -4.49
N ALA A 44 -0.68 13.45 -5.60
CA ALA A 44 -1.78 13.88 -6.48
C ALA A 44 -3.15 13.72 -5.83
N ILE A 45 -3.43 12.58 -5.16
CA ILE A 45 -4.66 12.32 -4.39
C ILE A 45 -4.88 13.43 -3.35
N LEU A 46 -3.83 13.85 -2.68
CA LEU A 46 -3.89 14.86 -1.62
C LEU A 46 -3.91 16.31 -2.14
N GLY A 47 -3.84 16.50 -3.47
CA GLY A 47 -3.78 17.82 -4.09
C GLY A 47 -2.48 18.58 -3.78
N LEU A 48 -1.40 17.85 -3.43
CA LEU A 48 -0.09 18.43 -3.13
C LEU A 48 0.73 18.72 -4.38
N ILE A 49 0.37 18.10 -5.51
CA ILE A 49 0.93 18.35 -6.83
C ILE A 49 -0.19 18.49 -7.85
N SER A 50 0.04 19.29 -8.89
CA SER A 50 -0.85 19.37 -10.05
C SER A 50 -0.67 18.16 -10.96
N TYR A 51 -1.73 17.78 -11.67
CA TYR A 51 -1.71 16.74 -12.70
C TYR A 51 -2.37 17.28 -13.99
N GLU A 52 -2.10 16.63 -15.13
CA GLU A 52 -2.53 17.11 -16.45
C GLU A 52 -3.93 16.64 -16.80
N HIS A 53 -4.25 15.36 -16.49
CA HIS A 53 -5.51 14.71 -16.85
C HIS A 53 -5.95 13.74 -15.75
N GLY A 54 -7.21 13.36 -15.82
CA GLY A 54 -7.84 12.38 -14.94
C GLY A 54 -8.70 13.00 -13.86
N ASP A 55 -9.48 12.13 -13.21
CA ASP A 55 -10.41 12.50 -12.16
C ASP A 55 -10.05 11.78 -10.86
N ILE A 56 -10.11 12.52 -9.76
CA ILE A 56 -9.91 12.00 -8.40
C ILE A 56 -11.16 12.33 -7.59
N THR A 57 -11.79 11.29 -7.07
CA THR A 57 -12.95 11.39 -6.18
C THR A 57 -12.61 10.78 -4.84
N ILE A 58 -12.79 11.53 -3.74
CA ILE A 58 -12.52 11.11 -2.36
C ILE A 58 -13.80 11.25 -1.56
N LEU A 59 -14.23 10.17 -0.87
CA LEU A 59 -15.47 10.15 -0.06
C LEU A 59 -16.68 10.62 -0.87
N GLY A 60 -16.74 10.26 -2.16
CA GLY A 60 -17.83 10.65 -3.07
C GLY A 60 -17.77 12.08 -3.60
N LYS A 61 -16.70 12.85 -3.30
CA LYS A 61 -16.51 14.22 -3.78
C LYS A 61 -15.31 14.32 -4.73
N PRO A 62 -15.44 15.05 -5.86
CA PRO A 62 -14.31 15.42 -6.70
C PRO A 62 -13.25 16.19 -5.89
N LEU A 63 -11.95 15.90 -6.11
CA LEU A 63 -10.85 16.57 -5.41
C LEU A 63 -10.92 18.11 -5.53
N ALA A 64 -11.30 18.64 -6.70
CA ALA A 64 -11.45 20.07 -6.91
C ALA A 64 -12.49 20.75 -6.00
N GLN A 65 -13.41 19.97 -5.41
CA GLN A 65 -14.45 20.44 -4.48
C GLN A 65 -14.11 20.08 -3.03
N PHE A 66 -12.95 19.47 -2.78
CA PHE A 66 -12.56 18.98 -1.46
C PHE A 66 -12.09 20.15 -0.58
N THR A 67 -12.79 20.38 0.51
CA THR A 67 -12.56 21.52 1.42
C THR A 67 -11.76 21.11 2.66
N ALA A 68 -11.35 22.10 3.46
CA ALA A 68 -10.72 21.85 4.77
C ALA A 68 -11.63 21.03 5.72
N LYS A 69 -12.98 21.18 5.58
CA LYS A 69 -13.93 20.38 6.37
C LYS A 69 -13.90 18.90 5.93
N ASP A 70 -13.80 18.63 4.66
CA ASP A 70 -13.76 17.27 4.13
C ASP A 70 -12.46 16.57 4.52
N LYS A 71 -11.35 17.32 4.67
CA LYS A 71 -10.06 16.80 5.14
C LYS A 71 -10.08 16.29 6.58
N GLN A 72 -11.09 16.65 7.38
CA GLN A 72 -11.28 16.11 8.74
C GLN A 72 -11.53 14.59 8.73
N ASP A 73 -12.07 14.05 7.63
CA ASP A 73 -12.35 12.62 7.46
C ASP A 73 -11.16 11.83 6.87
N LEU A 74 -9.99 12.49 6.65
CA LEU A 74 -8.79 11.85 6.12
C LEU A 74 -7.69 11.76 7.18
N GLY A 75 -7.11 10.58 7.35
CA GLY A 75 -5.87 10.38 8.06
C GLY A 75 -4.72 10.19 7.06
N VAL A 76 -3.66 10.97 7.19
CA VAL A 76 -2.56 10.98 6.19
C VAL A 76 -1.21 10.78 6.85
N VAL A 77 -0.44 9.83 6.32
CA VAL A 77 0.98 9.65 6.64
C VAL A 77 1.75 9.60 5.33
N LEU A 78 2.63 10.57 5.11
CA LEU A 78 3.56 10.56 3.99
C LEU A 78 4.97 10.23 4.46
N SER A 79 5.74 9.57 3.61
CA SER A 79 7.12 9.16 3.90
C SER A 79 8.01 10.32 4.27
N ASP A 80 7.85 11.45 3.57
CA ASP A 80 8.67 12.68 3.70
C ASP A 80 8.04 13.77 4.58
N SER A 81 6.94 13.48 5.28
CA SER A 81 6.23 14.45 6.11
C SER A 81 6.19 14.03 7.59
N GLY A 82 5.83 14.97 8.45
CA GLY A 82 5.63 14.74 9.88
C GLY A 82 5.75 16.02 10.69
N PHE A 83 5.67 15.88 12.00
CA PHE A 83 5.87 16.99 12.93
C PHE A 83 7.33 17.43 12.96
N SER A 84 7.54 18.71 13.31
CA SER A 84 8.88 19.20 13.58
C SER A 84 9.59 18.32 14.63
N GLY A 85 10.83 17.94 14.36
CA GLY A 85 11.61 17.13 15.27
C GLY A 85 11.88 17.78 16.64
N TYR A 86 11.60 19.07 16.78
CA TYR A 86 11.77 19.81 18.04
C TYR A 86 10.54 19.76 18.96
N LEU A 87 9.38 19.32 18.45
CA LEU A 87 8.17 19.12 19.24
C LEU A 87 8.25 17.83 20.06
N THR A 88 7.52 17.82 21.17
CA THR A 88 7.23 16.67 22.01
C THR A 88 5.79 16.19 21.74
N ILE A 89 5.38 15.03 22.27
CA ILE A 89 3.97 14.60 22.23
C ILE A 89 3.08 15.60 22.95
N ASN A 90 3.54 16.17 24.06
CA ASN A 90 2.80 17.21 24.80
C ASN A 90 2.57 18.49 23.97
N ASP A 91 3.49 18.82 23.05
CA ASP A 91 3.30 19.96 22.12
C ASP A 91 2.36 19.59 20.95
N ILE A 92 2.36 18.33 20.53
CA ILE A 92 1.49 17.84 19.43
C ILE A 92 0.02 17.78 19.86
N LEU A 93 -0.27 17.39 21.10
CA LEU A 93 -1.64 17.26 21.59
C LEU A 93 -2.50 18.50 21.34
N PRO A 94 -2.14 19.71 21.82
CA PRO A 94 -2.96 20.90 21.60
C PRO A 94 -3.06 21.27 20.11
N ILE A 95 -2.05 20.94 19.29
CA ILE A 95 -2.11 21.15 17.84
C ILE A 95 -3.20 20.27 17.25
N MET A 96 -3.27 18.98 17.61
CA MET A 96 -4.26 18.04 17.11
C MET A 96 -5.68 18.42 17.57
N GLU A 97 -5.86 18.79 18.84
CA GLU A 97 -7.14 19.26 19.39
C GLU A 97 -7.68 20.50 18.66
N ASN A 98 -6.80 21.39 18.19
CA ASN A 98 -7.20 22.58 17.44
C ASN A 98 -7.43 22.32 15.95
N LEU A 99 -6.69 21.37 15.34
CA LEU A 99 -6.83 21.05 13.93
C LEU A 99 -8.05 20.17 13.64
N TYR A 100 -8.32 19.20 14.51
CA TYR A 100 -9.36 18.20 14.29
C TYR A 100 -10.45 18.29 15.34
N LYS A 101 -11.68 18.59 14.90
CA LYS A 101 -12.83 18.76 15.79
C LYS A 101 -13.19 17.51 16.59
N ASN A 102 -12.96 16.34 15.98
CA ASN A 102 -13.28 15.04 16.54
C ASN A 102 -12.02 14.33 17.05
N PHE A 103 -10.97 15.06 17.44
CA PHE A 103 -9.77 14.45 17.98
C PHE A 103 -10.06 13.75 19.31
N ASP A 104 -9.84 12.45 19.34
CA ASP A 104 -10.00 11.59 20.53
C ASP A 104 -8.69 11.58 21.34
N LYS A 105 -8.59 12.56 22.22
CA LYS A 105 -7.43 12.70 23.11
C LYS A 105 -7.26 11.50 24.03
N SER A 106 -8.36 10.93 24.51
CA SER A 106 -8.32 9.78 25.42
C SER A 106 -7.73 8.56 24.75
N PHE A 107 -8.23 8.23 23.56
CA PHE A 107 -7.68 7.16 22.72
C PHE A 107 -6.21 7.42 22.37
N PHE A 108 -5.86 8.64 21.96
CA PHE A 108 -4.46 8.97 21.62
C PHE A 108 -3.51 8.72 22.81
N LEU A 109 -3.87 9.19 24.00
CA LEU A 109 -3.04 9.02 25.21
C LEU A 109 -2.96 7.56 25.67
N GLU A 110 -4.05 6.80 25.56
CA GLU A 110 -4.07 5.35 25.83
C GLU A 110 -3.07 4.62 24.93
N GLN A 111 -3.06 4.94 23.63
CA GLN A 111 -2.12 4.32 22.69
C GLN A 111 -0.68 4.80 22.93
N VAL A 112 -0.47 6.07 23.31
CA VAL A 112 0.86 6.58 23.70
C VAL A 112 1.41 5.80 24.89
N GLU A 113 0.57 5.48 25.89
CA GLU A 113 0.94 4.65 27.04
C GLU A 113 1.20 3.19 26.62
N LYS A 114 0.29 2.58 25.86
CA LYS A 114 0.42 1.19 25.32
C LYS A 114 1.77 1.01 24.60
N PHE A 115 2.17 1.97 23.78
CA PHE A 115 3.43 1.93 23.04
C PHE A 115 4.63 2.51 23.80
N GLN A 116 4.46 2.89 25.06
CA GLN A 116 5.50 3.45 25.93
C GLN A 116 6.24 4.65 25.28
N LEU A 117 5.50 5.52 24.60
CA LEU A 117 6.07 6.69 23.92
C LEU A 117 6.30 7.82 24.95
N PRO A 118 7.53 8.36 25.06
CA PRO A 118 7.83 9.39 26.04
C PRO A 118 7.23 10.74 25.65
N CYS A 119 6.35 11.30 26.49
CA CYS A 119 5.60 12.51 26.18
C CYS A 119 6.46 13.78 26.15
N ASP A 120 7.54 13.83 26.93
CA ASP A 120 8.42 15.01 27.11
C ASP A 120 9.68 15.00 26.25
N LYS A 121 9.95 13.87 25.55
CA LYS A 121 11.10 13.72 24.68
C LYS A 121 10.81 14.31 23.30
N LYS A 122 11.78 15.00 22.71
CA LYS A 122 11.66 15.57 21.36
C LYS A 122 11.56 14.48 20.29
N ILE A 123 10.70 14.67 19.30
CA ILE A 123 10.48 13.71 18.19
C ILE A 123 11.77 13.38 17.43
N LYS A 124 12.72 14.33 17.29
CA LYS A 124 14.02 14.05 16.65
C LYS A 124 14.80 12.93 17.34
N ASP A 125 14.62 12.77 18.65
CA ASP A 125 15.33 11.80 19.50
C ASP A 125 14.58 10.46 19.62
N PHE A 126 13.44 10.30 18.93
CA PHE A 126 12.68 9.05 18.83
C PHE A 126 13.37 8.09 17.85
N SER A 127 13.22 6.78 18.11
CA SER A 127 13.56 5.76 17.12
C SER A 127 12.65 5.88 15.87
N THR A 128 13.04 5.23 14.77
CA THR A 128 12.22 5.20 13.54
C THR A 128 10.84 4.64 13.84
N GLY A 129 10.75 3.53 14.61
CA GLY A 129 9.48 2.92 15.00
C GLY A 129 8.61 3.85 15.86
N MET A 130 9.18 4.55 16.84
CA MET A 130 8.45 5.53 17.65
C MET A 130 7.88 6.67 16.79
N LYS A 131 8.67 7.18 15.82
CA LYS A 131 8.22 8.22 14.89
C LYS A 131 7.08 7.75 14.02
N ALA A 132 7.16 6.53 13.49
CA ALA A 132 6.10 5.93 12.67
C ALA A 132 4.81 5.76 13.48
N LYS A 133 4.89 5.24 14.70
CA LYS A 133 3.74 5.11 15.61
C LYS A 133 3.06 6.45 15.88
N VAL A 134 3.81 7.51 16.22
CA VAL A 134 3.24 8.85 16.44
C VAL A 134 2.52 9.35 15.19
N LYS A 135 3.11 9.21 13.99
CA LYS A 135 2.47 9.61 12.73
C LYS A 135 1.14 8.90 12.51
N VAL A 136 1.12 7.57 12.68
CA VAL A 136 -0.11 6.78 12.48
C VAL A 136 -1.14 7.10 13.56
N LEU A 137 -0.73 7.20 14.83
CA LEU A 137 -1.62 7.57 15.93
C LEU A 137 -2.32 8.92 15.67
N THR A 138 -1.58 9.93 15.21
CA THR A 138 -2.20 11.23 14.87
C THR A 138 -3.17 11.12 13.70
N ALA A 139 -2.90 10.22 12.73
CA ALA A 139 -3.78 10.02 11.57
C ALA A 139 -5.09 9.29 11.89
N ILE A 140 -5.10 8.43 12.93
CA ILE A 140 -6.30 7.63 13.30
C ILE A 140 -7.10 8.23 14.45
N SER A 141 -6.50 9.13 15.26
CA SER A 141 -7.12 9.64 16.50
C SER A 141 -8.16 10.73 16.30
N HIS A 142 -8.56 11.04 15.07
CA HIS A 142 -9.58 12.04 14.77
C HIS A 142 -10.78 11.48 14.00
N HIS A 143 -11.03 10.18 14.12
CA HIS A 143 -12.12 9.46 13.45
C HIS A 143 -12.07 9.62 11.92
N ALA A 144 -10.87 9.48 11.35
CA ALA A 144 -10.70 9.43 9.91
C ALA A 144 -11.47 8.24 9.32
N LYS A 145 -12.09 8.44 8.16
CA LYS A 145 -12.81 7.39 7.42
C LYS A 145 -11.95 6.73 6.36
N LEU A 146 -10.94 7.45 5.90
CA LEU A 146 -9.97 6.96 4.92
C LEU A 146 -8.56 7.32 5.39
N LEU A 147 -7.72 6.31 5.52
CA LEU A 147 -6.28 6.49 5.72
C LEU A 147 -5.55 6.42 4.38
N ILE A 148 -4.58 7.31 4.22
CA ILE A 148 -3.67 7.36 3.06
C ILE A 148 -2.24 7.32 3.61
N LEU A 149 -1.59 6.14 3.47
CA LEU A 149 -0.34 5.82 4.16
C LEU A 149 0.76 5.49 3.14
N ASP A 150 1.71 6.42 2.95
CA ASP A 150 2.85 6.23 2.05
C ASP A 150 4.05 5.66 2.81
N GLU A 151 4.36 4.37 2.59
CA GLU A 151 5.47 3.62 3.19
C GLU A 151 5.52 3.70 4.73
N PRO A 152 4.40 3.46 5.46
CA PRO A 152 4.36 3.68 6.91
C PRO A 152 5.27 2.74 7.71
N THR A 153 5.64 1.58 7.15
CA THR A 153 6.47 0.54 7.78
C THR A 153 7.95 0.60 7.37
N ALA A 154 8.32 1.54 6.48
CA ALA A 154 9.67 1.62 5.96
C ALA A 154 10.71 1.87 7.06
N GLY A 155 11.75 1.04 7.07
CA GLY A 155 12.86 1.15 8.03
C GLY A 155 12.52 0.74 9.46
N LEU A 156 11.39 0.07 9.68
CA LEU A 156 11.01 -0.51 10.97
C LEU A 156 11.65 -1.90 11.14
N ASP A 157 12.01 -2.22 12.37
CA ASP A 157 12.28 -3.60 12.75
C ASP A 157 10.99 -4.43 12.77
N VAL A 158 11.13 -5.75 12.89
CA VAL A 158 10.01 -6.70 12.79
C VAL A 158 8.92 -6.43 13.84
N ILE A 159 9.32 -6.11 15.08
CA ILE A 159 8.38 -5.89 16.19
C ILE A 159 7.60 -4.58 15.97
N ALA A 160 8.30 -3.48 15.70
CA ALA A 160 7.67 -2.18 15.48
C ALA A 160 6.74 -2.20 14.25
N ARG A 161 7.08 -3.01 13.24
CA ARG A 161 6.27 -3.23 12.04
C ARG A 161 4.98 -3.96 12.37
N ASP A 162 5.06 -5.08 13.09
CA ASP A 162 3.89 -5.88 13.47
C ASP A 162 2.93 -5.07 14.35
N GLU A 163 3.44 -4.36 15.36
CA GLU A 163 2.64 -3.46 16.21
C GLU A 163 1.93 -2.36 15.41
N LEU A 164 2.56 -1.83 14.36
CA LEU A 164 1.95 -0.82 13.51
C LEU A 164 0.87 -1.41 12.61
N LEU A 165 1.10 -2.60 12.04
CA LEU A 165 0.10 -3.31 11.25
C LEU A 165 -1.11 -3.73 12.12
N GLU A 166 -0.89 -4.15 13.38
CA GLU A 166 -1.96 -4.43 14.33
C GLU A 166 -2.81 -3.18 14.59
N LEU A 167 -2.17 -2.02 14.79
CA LEU A 167 -2.87 -0.74 14.96
C LEU A 167 -3.75 -0.38 13.75
N LEU A 168 -3.32 -0.71 12.53
CA LEU A 168 -4.10 -0.51 11.32
C LEU A 168 -5.28 -1.50 11.22
N ARG A 169 -5.10 -2.76 11.65
CA ARG A 169 -6.21 -3.74 11.75
C ARG A 169 -7.26 -3.28 12.77
N ASP A 170 -6.81 -2.79 13.94
CA ASP A 170 -7.70 -2.22 14.97
C ASP A 170 -8.50 -1.04 14.41
N PHE A 171 -7.87 -0.15 13.62
CA PHE A 171 -8.57 0.95 12.95
C PHE A 171 -9.67 0.45 12.01
N MET A 172 -9.44 -0.61 11.24
CA MET A 172 -10.43 -1.19 10.32
C MET A 172 -11.64 -1.78 11.05
N THR A 173 -11.43 -2.32 12.25
CA THR A 173 -12.52 -2.94 13.06
C THR A 173 -13.27 -1.93 13.94
N LYS A 174 -12.70 -0.76 14.20
CA LYS A 174 -13.25 0.25 15.12
C LYS A 174 -14.55 0.87 14.63
N GLU A 175 -14.64 1.17 13.34
CA GLU A 175 -15.83 1.76 12.72
C GLU A 175 -16.12 1.06 11.38
N GLU A 176 -17.39 0.70 11.17
CA GLU A 176 -17.83 0.06 9.93
C GLU A 176 -17.64 1.00 8.73
N GLY A 177 -16.90 0.54 7.75
CA GLY A 177 -16.66 1.27 6.50
C GLY A 177 -15.41 2.12 6.48
N ASN A 178 -14.57 2.08 7.52
CA ASN A 178 -13.21 2.59 7.44
C ASN A 178 -12.45 1.93 6.29
N SER A 179 -11.52 2.67 5.67
CA SER A 179 -10.76 2.16 4.53
C SER A 179 -9.33 2.69 4.57
N ILE A 180 -8.43 1.94 3.98
CA ILE A 180 -7.00 2.29 3.94
C ILE A 180 -6.49 2.18 2.50
N LEU A 181 -5.76 3.18 2.04
CA LEU A 181 -4.83 3.07 0.93
C LEU A 181 -3.41 3.11 1.51
N ILE A 182 -2.67 2.02 1.33
CA ILE A 182 -1.31 1.90 1.87
C ILE A 182 -0.32 1.57 0.75
N SER A 183 0.83 2.24 0.73
CA SER A 183 1.94 1.81 -0.10
C SER A 183 3.02 1.10 0.72
N SER A 184 3.65 0.11 0.12
CA SER A 184 4.87 -0.51 0.64
C SER A 184 5.72 -1.06 -0.51
N HIS A 185 7.01 -1.18 -0.26
CA HIS A 185 7.93 -1.98 -1.07
C HIS A 185 8.21 -3.35 -0.43
N ILE A 186 7.58 -3.64 0.71
CA ILE A 186 7.68 -4.90 1.45
C ILE A 186 6.37 -5.66 1.23
N SER A 187 6.41 -6.71 0.42
CA SER A 187 5.23 -7.48 0.05
C SER A 187 4.52 -8.12 1.23
N SER A 188 5.30 -8.66 2.19
CA SER A 188 4.75 -9.33 3.38
C SER A 188 3.88 -8.43 4.27
N ASP A 189 4.14 -7.11 4.27
CA ASP A 189 3.30 -6.17 5.01
C ASP A 189 1.90 -6.09 4.37
N LEU A 190 1.88 -5.97 3.04
CA LEU A 190 0.64 -5.88 2.28
C LEU A 190 -0.13 -7.20 2.27
N GLU A 191 0.57 -8.34 2.13
CA GLU A 191 -0.03 -9.68 2.25
C GLU A 191 -0.80 -9.87 3.56
N SER A 192 -0.32 -9.25 4.64
CA SER A 192 -0.87 -9.43 5.98
C SER A 192 -2.10 -8.57 6.29
N ILE A 193 -2.36 -7.51 5.50
CA ILE A 193 -3.38 -6.52 5.84
C ILE A 193 -4.30 -6.15 4.66
N CYS A 194 -3.83 -6.27 3.39
CA CYS A 194 -4.59 -5.79 2.23
C CYS A 194 -5.59 -6.82 1.72
N ASP A 195 -6.78 -6.35 1.37
CA ASP A 195 -7.80 -7.12 0.67
C ASP A 195 -7.47 -7.25 -0.82
N ASP A 196 -6.92 -6.18 -1.43
CA ASP A 196 -6.51 -6.15 -2.84
C ASP A 196 -5.22 -5.36 -3.04
N LEU A 197 -4.49 -5.67 -4.11
CA LEU A 197 -3.21 -5.08 -4.44
C LEU A 197 -3.19 -4.52 -5.86
N TYR A 198 -2.77 -3.27 -5.99
CA TYR A 198 -2.37 -2.66 -7.25
C TYR A 198 -0.85 -2.68 -7.38
N MET A 199 -0.34 -3.24 -8.47
CA MET A 199 1.07 -3.22 -8.80
C MET A 199 1.36 -2.10 -9.79
N ILE A 200 2.19 -1.13 -9.36
CA ILE A 200 2.63 -0.03 -10.21
C ILE A 200 4.07 -0.21 -10.66
N HIS A 201 4.31 -0.06 -11.96
CA HIS A 201 5.64 -0.09 -12.58
C HIS A 201 5.77 1.02 -13.60
N GLN A 202 6.85 1.81 -13.49
CA GLN A 202 7.13 2.95 -14.40
C GLN A 202 5.91 3.86 -14.63
N GLY A 203 5.17 4.16 -13.57
CA GLY A 203 4.00 5.04 -13.59
C GLY A 203 2.70 4.42 -14.08
N THR A 204 2.68 3.13 -14.39
CA THR A 204 1.48 2.44 -14.91
C THR A 204 1.09 1.28 -14.00
N ILE A 205 -0.21 1.06 -13.81
CA ILE A 205 -0.71 -0.13 -13.12
C ILE A 205 -0.59 -1.32 -14.08
N ILE A 206 0.19 -2.32 -13.68
CA ILE A 206 0.45 -3.53 -14.49
C ILE A 206 -0.32 -4.76 -14.00
N LEU A 207 -0.86 -4.71 -12.77
CA LEU A 207 -1.69 -5.76 -12.18
C LEU A 207 -2.59 -5.14 -11.11
N HIS A 208 -3.83 -5.61 -11.03
CA HIS A 208 -4.73 -5.43 -9.90
C HIS A 208 -5.41 -6.75 -9.61
N GLU A 209 -5.33 -7.23 -8.37
CA GLU A 209 -5.90 -8.51 -7.97
C GLU A 209 -6.21 -8.54 -6.47
N ASP A 210 -7.19 -9.35 -6.08
CA ASP A 210 -7.45 -9.67 -4.68
C ASP A 210 -6.26 -10.43 -4.09
N THR A 211 -5.89 -10.11 -2.85
CA THR A 211 -4.70 -10.69 -2.19
C THR A 211 -4.83 -12.21 -2.05
N ASP A 212 -6.03 -12.70 -1.70
CA ASP A 212 -6.26 -14.15 -1.56
C ASP A 212 -6.09 -14.88 -2.90
N VAL A 213 -6.50 -14.27 -4.03
CA VAL A 213 -6.32 -14.81 -5.38
C VAL A 213 -4.83 -14.84 -5.74
N LEU A 214 -4.08 -13.76 -5.44
CA LEU A 214 -2.62 -13.75 -5.64
C LEU A 214 -1.92 -14.88 -4.88
N LEU A 215 -2.38 -15.18 -3.66
CA LEU A 215 -1.78 -16.19 -2.80
C LEU A 215 -2.24 -17.62 -3.08
N SER A 216 -3.43 -17.84 -3.70
CA SER A 216 -3.98 -19.16 -3.98
C SER A 216 -3.76 -19.63 -5.41
N ASP A 217 -4.03 -18.76 -6.39
CA ASP A 217 -4.16 -19.12 -7.79
C ASP A 217 -2.91 -18.81 -8.61
N TYR A 218 -2.09 -17.84 -8.14
CA TYR A 218 -0.83 -17.54 -8.80
C TYR A 218 0.25 -18.55 -8.41
N ALA A 219 1.01 -19.02 -9.40
CA ALA A 219 2.08 -19.99 -9.21
C ALA A 219 3.20 -19.80 -10.23
N LEU A 220 4.39 -20.30 -9.85
CA LEU A 220 5.53 -20.41 -10.73
C LEU A 220 5.71 -21.87 -11.18
N LEU A 221 5.63 -22.09 -12.48
CA LEU A 221 5.92 -23.37 -13.10
C LEU A 221 7.41 -23.40 -13.40
N LYS A 222 8.12 -24.42 -12.91
CA LYS A 222 9.54 -24.66 -13.20
C LYS A 222 9.63 -25.82 -14.17
N VAL A 223 10.08 -25.55 -15.38
CA VAL A 223 10.11 -26.51 -16.48
C VAL A 223 11.46 -26.46 -17.21
N ASP A 224 11.91 -27.58 -17.72
CA ASP A 224 13.04 -27.65 -18.65
C ASP A 224 12.62 -27.21 -20.06
N ASP A 225 13.55 -27.20 -21.00
CA ASP A 225 13.30 -26.77 -22.38
C ASP A 225 12.29 -27.68 -23.13
N GLU A 226 12.32 -28.98 -22.85
CA GLU A 226 11.45 -29.96 -23.49
C GLU A 226 10.02 -29.86 -22.96
N ALA A 227 9.86 -29.80 -21.64
CA ALA A 227 8.57 -29.57 -20.99
C ALA A 227 7.96 -28.23 -21.38
N TYR A 228 8.76 -27.17 -21.47
CA TYR A 228 8.30 -25.86 -21.93
C TYR A 228 7.79 -25.87 -23.38
N ALA A 229 8.42 -26.64 -24.25
CA ALA A 229 7.98 -26.78 -25.65
C ALA A 229 6.61 -27.47 -25.76
N GLY A 230 6.32 -28.44 -24.88
CA GLY A 230 5.06 -29.17 -24.81
C GLY A 230 3.99 -28.54 -23.91
N LEU A 231 4.32 -27.44 -23.20
CA LEU A 231 3.40 -26.79 -22.27
C LEU A 231 2.34 -26.00 -23.02
N ASP A 232 1.07 -26.10 -22.60
CA ASP A 232 0.04 -25.17 -23.02
C ASP A 232 0.33 -23.78 -22.44
N LYS A 233 0.44 -22.80 -23.32
CA LYS A 233 0.81 -21.42 -22.96
C LYS A 233 -0.39 -20.49 -22.79
N GLN A 234 -1.62 -20.98 -22.97
CA GLN A 234 -2.84 -20.17 -22.94
C GLN A 234 -2.99 -19.38 -21.63
N TYR A 235 -2.60 -19.98 -20.51
CA TYR A 235 -2.73 -19.38 -19.19
C TYR A 235 -1.39 -18.94 -18.59
N LEU A 236 -0.34 -18.81 -19.41
CA LEU A 236 0.92 -18.20 -18.98
C LEU A 236 0.82 -16.68 -19.08
N LEU A 237 1.02 -16.01 -17.96
CA LEU A 237 1.05 -14.55 -17.92
C LEU A 237 2.40 -14.01 -18.36
N ARG A 238 3.48 -14.68 -17.93
CA ARG A 238 4.88 -14.32 -18.23
C ARG A 238 5.75 -15.57 -18.20
N SER A 239 6.82 -15.55 -18.98
CA SER A 239 7.86 -16.58 -18.95
C SER A 239 9.26 -15.95 -18.92
N LYS A 240 10.18 -16.60 -18.26
CA LYS A 240 11.58 -16.18 -18.15
C LYS A 240 12.50 -17.37 -18.33
N LYS A 241 13.48 -17.24 -19.24
CA LYS A 241 14.53 -18.24 -19.42
C LYS A 241 15.47 -18.21 -18.21
N GLU A 242 15.72 -19.36 -17.65
CA GLU A 242 16.64 -19.61 -16.55
C GLU A 242 17.72 -20.62 -16.97
N SER A 243 18.73 -20.88 -16.14
CA SER A 243 19.79 -21.82 -16.44
C SER A 243 19.32 -23.27 -16.58
N TYR A 244 18.21 -23.63 -15.92
CA TYR A 244 17.64 -24.99 -15.93
C TYR A 244 16.50 -25.16 -16.95
N GLY A 245 16.06 -24.11 -17.63
CA GLY A 245 14.90 -24.10 -18.51
C GLY A 245 14.10 -22.82 -18.40
N TYR A 246 12.85 -22.88 -17.94
CA TYR A 246 11.96 -21.73 -17.81
C TYR A 246 11.27 -21.66 -16.45
N SER A 247 11.13 -20.45 -15.94
CA SER A 247 10.16 -20.07 -14.93
C SER A 247 8.96 -19.42 -15.62
N CYS A 248 7.73 -19.93 -15.39
CA CYS A 248 6.53 -19.39 -16.00
C CYS A 248 5.55 -18.99 -14.91
N LEU A 249 5.03 -17.77 -14.98
CA LEU A 249 3.98 -17.28 -14.11
C LEU A 249 2.60 -17.60 -14.70
N THR A 250 1.74 -18.17 -13.87
CA THR A 250 0.34 -18.40 -14.20
C THR A 250 -0.57 -17.92 -13.07
N ASN A 251 -1.81 -17.57 -13.38
CA ASN A 251 -2.92 -17.39 -12.43
C ASN A 251 -3.92 -18.57 -12.49
N GLN A 252 -3.54 -19.69 -13.12
CA GLN A 252 -4.34 -20.91 -13.24
C GLN A 252 -3.56 -22.10 -12.69
N LYS A 253 -3.12 -21.99 -11.45
CA LYS A 253 -2.32 -23.03 -10.75
C LYS A 253 -2.98 -24.40 -10.83
N GLN A 254 -4.30 -24.46 -10.57
CA GLN A 254 -5.04 -25.71 -10.56
C GLN A 254 -5.05 -26.38 -11.93
N TYR A 255 -5.25 -25.61 -13.02
CA TYR A 255 -5.22 -26.14 -14.39
C TYR A 255 -3.89 -26.86 -14.68
N TYR A 256 -2.76 -26.24 -14.32
CA TYR A 256 -1.45 -26.86 -14.56
C TYR A 256 -1.19 -28.06 -13.63
N ALA A 257 -1.66 -28.02 -12.40
CA ALA A 257 -1.56 -29.14 -11.48
C ALA A 257 -2.30 -30.39 -11.96
N GLU A 258 -3.47 -30.21 -12.56
CA GLU A 258 -4.31 -31.30 -13.06
C GLU A 258 -3.80 -31.85 -14.41
N ASN A 259 -3.38 -30.98 -15.33
CA ASN A 259 -3.01 -31.37 -16.71
C ASN A 259 -1.52 -31.68 -16.89
N TYR A 260 -0.65 -31.22 -15.98
CA TYR A 260 0.80 -31.40 -16.04
C TYR A 260 1.38 -31.82 -14.68
N PRO A 261 0.95 -32.98 -14.14
CA PRO A 261 1.35 -33.40 -12.77
C PRO A 261 2.85 -33.68 -12.62
N GLN A 262 3.59 -33.76 -13.73
CA GLN A 262 5.04 -34.00 -13.75
C GLN A 262 5.88 -32.73 -13.58
N ILE A 263 5.30 -31.53 -13.73
CA ILE A 263 6.06 -30.29 -13.59
C ILE A 263 6.09 -29.79 -12.15
N ALA A 264 7.18 -29.11 -11.78
CA ALA A 264 7.26 -28.49 -10.48
C ALA A 264 6.45 -27.17 -10.46
N ILE A 265 5.48 -27.12 -9.56
CA ILE A 265 4.63 -25.95 -9.35
C ILE A 265 4.94 -25.40 -7.96
N GLU A 266 5.55 -24.22 -7.92
CA GLU A 266 5.86 -23.52 -6.68
C GLU A 266 4.77 -22.48 -6.38
N LYS A 267 4.41 -22.34 -5.11
CA LYS A 267 3.57 -21.23 -4.66
C LYS A 267 4.37 -19.94 -4.88
N GLY A 268 3.89 -19.06 -5.74
CA GLY A 268 4.49 -17.76 -5.95
C GLY A 268 4.30 -16.87 -4.71
N THR A 269 5.38 -16.23 -4.25
CA THR A 269 5.27 -15.08 -3.36
C THR A 269 4.89 -13.84 -4.16
N ILE A 270 4.31 -12.83 -3.52
CA ILE A 270 3.99 -11.56 -4.21
C ILE A 270 5.26 -10.94 -4.82
N ASP A 271 6.43 -11.06 -4.17
CA ASP A 271 7.71 -10.59 -4.73
C ASP A 271 8.09 -11.31 -6.03
N GLU A 272 7.84 -12.60 -6.12
CA GLU A 272 8.08 -13.37 -7.33
C GLU A 272 7.09 -13.02 -8.44
N VAL A 273 5.82 -12.84 -8.11
CA VAL A 273 4.81 -12.33 -9.06
C VAL A 273 5.25 -10.96 -9.60
N ILE A 274 5.64 -10.02 -8.74
CA ILE A 274 6.18 -8.71 -9.13
C ILE A 274 7.38 -8.87 -10.08
N THR A 275 8.34 -9.71 -9.70
CA THR A 275 9.56 -9.94 -10.47
C THR A 275 9.23 -10.49 -11.85
N MET A 276 8.33 -11.46 -11.94
CA MET A 276 7.91 -12.05 -13.21
C MET A 276 7.10 -11.08 -14.07
N MET A 277 6.20 -10.28 -13.47
CA MET A 277 5.44 -9.26 -14.20
C MET A 277 6.34 -8.17 -14.81
N ILE A 278 7.44 -7.83 -14.16
CA ILE A 278 8.38 -6.79 -14.62
C ILE A 278 9.44 -7.34 -15.59
N ARG A 279 9.97 -8.54 -15.34
CA ARG A 279 11.15 -9.08 -16.06
C ARG A 279 10.84 -10.24 -17.01
N GLY A 280 9.66 -10.83 -16.89
CA GLY A 280 9.23 -11.93 -17.76
C GLY A 280 8.80 -11.41 -19.14
N ALA A 281 9.05 -12.22 -20.16
CA ALA A 281 8.47 -12.01 -21.49
C ALA A 281 6.99 -12.42 -21.48
N ALA A 282 6.17 -11.71 -22.29
CA ALA A 282 4.75 -11.99 -22.45
C ALA A 282 4.56 -13.23 -23.35
#